data_7682ecd7976abe2ab738e2d5a173ec6a
#
_entry.id   7682ecd7976abe2ab738e2d5a173ec6a
#
_cell.length_a   1.000
_cell.length_b   1.000
_cell.length_c   1.000
_cell.angle_alpha   90.00
_cell.angle_beta   90.00
_cell.angle_gamma   90.00
#
_symmetry.space_group_name_H-M   'P 1'
#
loop_
_entity.id
_entity.type
_entity.pdbx_description
1 polymer ?
#
loop_
_entity_poly.entity_id
_entity_poly.type
_entity_poly.pdbx_seq_one_letter_code
_entity_poly.pdbx_strand_id
1 'polypeptide(L)'
;MKEFFPVLHTAALFSGISDEELAAMLSCLGARSDAFPKGSRLLRAGDAVDEVGLVLAGSALIVQEDIWGNRNILSKSGPGQTFAEVFACAPGAVLNVSVEAESAVTVMFLHIKRVLSMCPSACSHHNRIIRNLLSELAEKNLRLNEKLTHMGQRTTRAKLLSYFSAESQRRDSYEFDIPFSRQQLADYLGVERSGLSMELGKMRDEGLLDFHKSHFVLKV
;
A
#
# COMPACT_ATOMS: atom_id res chain seq x y z
N MET A 1 5.14 21.15 -7.94
CA MET A 1 5.94 20.28 -7.05
C MET A 1 5.97 20.77 -5.61
N LYS A 2 6.24 22.06 -5.30
CA LYS A 2 6.26 22.57 -3.91
C LYS A 2 4.92 22.42 -3.18
N GLU A 3 3.81 22.41 -3.88
CA GLU A 3 2.46 22.16 -3.35
C GLU A 3 2.31 20.79 -2.67
N PHE A 4 3.16 19.81 -3.05
CA PHE A 4 3.14 18.46 -2.48
C PHE A 4 4.12 18.25 -1.32
N PHE A 5 4.90 19.26 -0.92
CA PHE A 5 5.84 19.14 0.20
C PHE A 5 5.18 18.66 1.49
N PRO A 6 3.97 19.10 1.88
CA PRO A 6 3.30 18.59 3.07
C PRO A 6 3.10 17.07 3.04
N VAL A 7 2.69 16.50 1.90
CA VAL A 7 2.52 15.04 1.78
C VAL A 7 3.86 14.32 1.68
N LEU A 8 4.87 14.93 1.03
CA LEU A 8 6.21 14.34 0.94
C LEU A 8 6.88 14.22 2.31
N HIS A 9 6.66 15.16 3.23
CA HIS A 9 7.13 15.07 4.61
C HIS A 9 6.45 13.97 5.43
N THR A 10 5.24 13.55 5.05
CA THR A 10 4.59 12.40 5.68
C THR A 10 5.04 11.07 5.09
N ALA A 11 5.67 11.09 3.91
CA ALA A 11 6.14 9.89 3.24
C ALA A 11 7.40 9.32 3.93
N ALA A 12 7.36 8.03 4.28
CA ALA A 12 8.50 7.34 4.90
C ALA A 12 9.78 7.48 4.06
N LEU A 13 9.65 7.45 2.73
CA LEU A 13 10.75 7.61 1.78
C LEU A 13 11.54 8.91 1.99
N PHE A 14 10.88 10.01 2.36
CA PHE A 14 11.49 11.33 2.57
C PHE A 14 11.64 11.73 4.04
N SER A 15 11.49 10.77 4.96
CA SER A 15 11.62 11.04 6.40
C SER A 15 12.97 11.67 6.75
N GLY A 16 12.93 12.76 7.52
CA GLY A 16 14.10 13.48 8.00
C GLY A 16 14.83 14.31 6.93
N ILE A 17 14.19 14.64 5.80
CA ILE A 17 14.73 15.48 4.72
C ILE A 17 14.08 16.87 4.82
N SER A 18 14.88 17.94 4.76
CA SER A 18 14.38 19.32 4.80
C SER A 18 13.80 19.77 3.45
N ASP A 19 13.04 20.89 3.43
CA ASP A 19 12.46 21.45 2.20
C ASP A 19 13.50 21.78 1.14
N GLU A 20 14.65 22.33 1.57
CA GLU A 20 15.75 22.69 0.65
C GLU A 20 16.38 21.46 0.03
N GLU A 21 16.65 20.45 0.86
CA GLU A 21 17.17 19.15 0.45
C GLU A 21 16.20 18.43 -0.49
N LEU A 22 14.90 18.47 -0.16
CA LEU A 22 13.84 17.84 -0.94
C LEU A 22 13.75 18.44 -2.34
N ALA A 23 13.77 19.78 -2.46
CA ALA A 23 13.73 20.47 -3.74
C ALA A 23 14.91 20.07 -4.66
N ALA A 24 16.12 20.01 -4.10
CA ALA A 24 17.32 19.59 -4.83
C ALA A 24 17.25 18.11 -5.24
N MET A 25 16.78 17.25 -4.33
CA MET A 25 16.68 15.81 -4.56
C MET A 25 15.65 15.46 -5.63
N LEU A 26 14.46 16.05 -5.62
CA LEU A 26 13.41 15.77 -6.61
C LEU A 26 13.91 16.01 -8.04
N SER A 27 14.71 17.08 -8.25
CA SER A 27 15.35 17.32 -9.54
C SER A 27 16.38 16.25 -9.89
N CYS A 28 17.24 15.89 -8.94
CA CYS A 28 18.27 14.87 -9.12
C CYS A 28 17.67 13.48 -9.41
N LEU A 29 16.59 13.12 -8.72
CA LEU A 29 15.89 11.84 -8.87
C LEU A 29 15.04 11.77 -10.15
N GLY A 30 14.92 12.87 -10.90
CA GLY A 30 14.08 12.95 -12.10
C GLY A 30 12.60 12.80 -11.77
N ALA A 31 12.19 13.37 -10.64
CA ALA A 31 10.80 13.30 -10.20
C ALA A 31 9.86 13.95 -11.20
N ARG A 32 8.81 13.23 -11.58
CA ARG A 32 7.68 13.73 -12.38
C ARG A 32 6.37 13.41 -11.67
N SER A 33 5.32 14.18 -11.95
CA SER A 33 3.99 13.92 -11.38
C SER A 33 2.95 13.79 -12.46
N ASP A 34 2.10 12.77 -12.36
CA ASP A 34 1.01 12.51 -13.29
C ASP A 34 -0.30 12.36 -12.51
N ALA A 35 -1.40 12.83 -13.12
CA ALA A 35 -2.75 12.68 -12.56
C ALA A 35 -3.54 11.64 -13.36
N PHE A 36 -4.26 10.79 -12.64
CA PHE A 36 -5.05 9.70 -13.20
C PHE A 36 -6.49 9.77 -12.70
N PRO A 37 -7.49 9.63 -13.59
CA PRO A 37 -8.89 9.56 -13.18
C PRO A 37 -9.19 8.23 -12.46
N LYS A 38 -10.23 8.22 -11.64
CA LYS A 38 -10.73 7.00 -10.99
C LYS A 38 -10.95 5.87 -12.01
N GLY A 39 -10.52 4.67 -11.66
CA GLY A 39 -10.66 3.44 -12.45
C GLY A 39 -9.60 3.28 -13.55
N SER A 40 -8.71 4.26 -13.75
CA SER A 40 -7.61 4.10 -14.71
C SER A 40 -6.51 3.19 -14.15
N ARG A 41 -5.80 2.52 -15.05
CA ARG A 41 -4.66 1.68 -14.72
C ARG A 41 -3.37 2.50 -14.82
N LEU A 42 -2.65 2.62 -13.71
CA LEU A 42 -1.40 3.34 -13.59
C LEU A 42 -0.22 2.51 -14.12
N LEU A 43 -0.20 1.22 -13.72
CA LEU A 43 0.79 0.23 -14.12
C LEU A 43 0.08 -1.08 -14.44
N ARG A 44 0.59 -1.83 -15.44
CA ARG A 44 -0.01 -3.07 -15.93
C ARG A 44 0.86 -4.27 -15.57
N ALA A 45 0.23 -5.37 -15.15
CA ALA A 45 0.91 -6.66 -15.04
C ALA A 45 1.52 -7.06 -16.39
N GLY A 46 2.76 -7.55 -16.38
CA GLY A 46 3.57 -7.87 -17.55
C GLY A 46 4.54 -6.78 -17.99
N ASP A 47 4.35 -5.53 -17.52
CA ASP A 47 5.27 -4.44 -17.87
C ASP A 47 6.54 -4.48 -16.98
N ALA A 48 7.67 -4.11 -17.55
CA ALA A 48 8.88 -3.81 -16.79
C ALA A 48 8.81 -2.38 -16.28
N VAL A 49 9.23 -2.16 -15.01
CA VAL A 49 9.24 -0.83 -14.40
C VAL A 49 10.61 -0.54 -13.79
N ASP A 50 11.05 0.71 -13.94
CA ASP A 50 12.28 1.24 -13.34
C ASP A 50 12.02 2.51 -12.50
N GLU A 51 10.75 2.78 -12.25
CA GLU A 51 10.28 3.91 -11.43
C GLU A 51 9.49 3.41 -10.23
N VAL A 52 9.69 4.07 -9.11
CA VAL A 52 8.86 3.94 -7.91
C VAL A 52 7.76 4.98 -7.99
N GLY A 53 6.51 4.57 -7.81
CA GLY A 53 5.38 5.48 -7.66
C GLY A 53 5.17 5.87 -6.20
N LEU A 54 4.88 7.14 -5.94
CA LEU A 54 4.48 7.69 -4.63
C LEU A 54 3.16 8.44 -4.80
N VAL A 55 2.16 8.06 -4.03
CA VAL A 55 0.85 8.72 -4.08
C VAL A 55 0.95 10.10 -3.41
N LEU A 56 0.60 11.15 -4.15
CA LEU A 56 0.54 12.53 -3.65
C LEU A 56 -0.86 12.93 -3.17
N ALA A 57 -1.90 12.45 -3.88
CA ALA A 57 -3.30 12.66 -3.52
C ALA A 57 -4.14 11.48 -4.03
N GLY A 58 -5.27 11.21 -3.39
CA GLY A 58 -6.15 10.10 -3.75
C GLY A 58 -5.64 8.74 -3.24
N SER A 59 -6.01 7.66 -3.92
CA SER A 59 -5.61 6.30 -3.54
C SER A 59 -5.50 5.36 -4.74
N ALA A 60 -4.59 4.39 -4.65
CA ALA A 60 -4.37 3.35 -5.63
C ALA A 60 -4.47 1.96 -4.99
N LEU A 61 -4.94 0.98 -5.74
CA LEU A 61 -4.98 -0.43 -5.36
C LEU A 61 -3.92 -1.20 -6.13
N ILE A 62 -3.19 -2.04 -5.44
CA ILE A 62 -2.30 -3.03 -6.02
C ILE A 62 -3.08 -4.33 -6.12
N VAL A 63 -3.36 -4.74 -7.36
CA VAL A 63 -4.23 -5.88 -7.65
C VAL A 63 -3.52 -6.92 -8.48
N GLN A 64 -3.83 -8.17 -8.18
CA GLN A 64 -3.45 -9.32 -8.97
C GLN A 64 -4.70 -9.95 -9.56
N GLU A 65 -4.69 -10.19 -10.86
CA GLU A 65 -5.75 -10.90 -11.58
C GLU A 65 -5.18 -12.16 -12.22
N ASP A 66 -5.91 -13.26 -12.12
CA ASP A 66 -5.57 -14.48 -12.83
C ASP A 66 -6.22 -14.53 -14.22
N ILE A 67 -5.89 -15.56 -15.00
CA ILE A 67 -6.44 -15.75 -16.36
C ILE A 67 -7.95 -16.02 -16.38
N TRP A 68 -8.56 -16.36 -15.25
CA TRP A 68 -10.00 -16.57 -15.10
C TRP A 68 -10.75 -15.33 -14.61
N GLY A 69 -10.03 -14.22 -14.37
CA GLY A 69 -10.61 -12.95 -13.87
C GLY A 69 -10.81 -12.91 -12.36
N ASN A 70 -10.26 -13.87 -11.60
CA ASN A 70 -10.26 -13.76 -10.15
C ASN A 70 -9.32 -12.65 -9.73
N ARG A 71 -9.85 -11.73 -8.92
CA ARG A 71 -9.16 -10.53 -8.46
C ARG A 71 -8.78 -10.63 -7.01
N ASN A 72 -7.52 -10.37 -6.72
CA ASN A 72 -6.97 -10.31 -5.36
C ASN A 72 -6.32 -8.96 -5.11
N ILE A 73 -6.77 -8.24 -4.08
CA ILE A 73 -6.15 -6.99 -3.64
C ILE A 73 -4.97 -7.35 -2.73
N LEU A 74 -3.76 -7.02 -3.18
CA LEU A 74 -2.56 -7.22 -2.37
C LEU A 74 -2.42 -6.13 -1.33
N SER A 75 -2.59 -4.86 -1.74
CA SER A 75 -2.51 -3.71 -0.85
C SER A 75 -3.23 -2.50 -1.43
N LYS A 76 -3.36 -1.46 -0.60
CA LYS A 76 -3.85 -0.13 -0.97
C LYS A 76 -2.79 0.89 -0.58
N SER A 77 -2.50 1.83 -1.48
CA SER A 77 -1.59 2.95 -1.24
C SER A 77 -2.36 4.26 -1.25
N GLY A 78 -2.22 5.02 -0.17
CA GLY A 78 -2.74 6.38 0.00
C GLY A 78 -1.63 7.42 -0.03
N PRO A 79 -1.94 8.71 0.27
CA PRO A 79 -0.96 9.79 0.24
C PRO A 79 0.28 9.49 1.10
N GLY A 80 1.47 9.76 0.56
CA GLY A 80 2.76 9.49 1.19
C GLY A 80 3.25 8.04 1.08
N GLN A 81 2.47 7.13 0.50
CA GLN A 81 2.85 5.72 0.37
C GLN A 81 3.35 5.40 -1.04
N THR A 82 4.37 4.53 -1.11
CA THR A 82 4.95 4.09 -2.39
C THR A 82 4.30 2.80 -2.90
N PHE A 83 4.50 2.55 -4.21
CA PHE A 83 4.17 1.30 -4.88
C PHE A 83 5.18 0.99 -5.99
N ALA A 84 5.21 -0.27 -6.45
CA ALA A 84 6.09 -0.81 -7.49
C ALA A 84 7.60 -0.82 -7.15
N GLU A 85 8.01 -0.39 -5.94
CA GLU A 85 9.41 -0.32 -5.52
C GLU A 85 10.09 -1.70 -5.54
N VAL A 86 9.39 -2.76 -5.19
CA VAL A 86 9.93 -4.13 -5.20
C VAL A 86 10.37 -4.51 -6.62
N PHE A 87 9.53 -4.23 -7.62
CA PHE A 87 9.82 -4.55 -9.01
C PHE A 87 10.87 -3.61 -9.60
N ALA A 88 10.79 -2.32 -9.29
CA ALA A 88 11.77 -1.34 -9.75
C ALA A 88 13.18 -1.61 -9.19
N CYS A 89 13.28 -2.16 -7.96
CA CYS A 89 14.55 -2.52 -7.32
C CYS A 89 15.08 -3.88 -7.76
N ALA A 90 14.24 -4.79 -8.30
CA ALA A 90 14.64 -6.15 -8.67
C ALA A 90 15.05 -6.22 -10.15
N PRO A 91 16.34 -6.43 -10.48
CA PRO A 91 16.80 -6.46 -11.87
C PRO A 91 16.07 -7.53 -12.70
N GLY A 92 15.51 -7.11 -13.84
CA GLY A 92 14.81 -8.01 -14.76
C GLY A 92 13.41 -8.45 -14.31
N ALA A 93 12.91 -7.96 -13.17
CA ALA A 93 11.56 -8.24 -12.73
C ALA A 93 10.53 -7.54 -13.62
N VAL A 94 9.45 -8.25 -13.94
CA VAL A 94 8.26 -7.70 -14.55
C VAL A 94 7.13 -7.69 -13.52
N LEU A 95 6.20 -6.74 -13.64
CA LEU A 95 5.05 -6.67 -12.76
C LEU A 95 4.19 -7.93 -12.87
N ASN A 96 3.92 -8.59 -11.77
CA ASN A 96 2.90 -9.64 -11.67
C ASN A 96 1.59 -9.10 -11.09
N VAL A 97 1.50 -7.78 -10.95
CA VAL A 97 0.36 -7.02 -10.42
C VAL A 97 0.06 -5.82 -11.31
N SER A 98 -1.16 -5.33 -11.26
CA SER A 98 -1.53 -4.02 -11.81
C SER A 98 -1.73 -3.02 -10.69
N VAL A 99 -1.53 -1.73 -10.99
CA VAL A 99 -1.85 -0.62 -10.07
C VAL A 99 -2.99 0.18 -10.68
N GLU A 100 -4.08 0.34 -9.92
CA GLU A 100 -5.33 0.95 -10.37
C GLU A 100 -5.74 2.12 -9.48
N ALA A 101 -6.24 3.19 -10.09
CA ALA A 101 -6.78 4.35 -9.38
C ALA A 101 -8.13 4.02 -8.72
N GLU A 102 -8.16 3.89 -7.39
CA GLU A 102 -9.41 3.71 -6.63
C GLU A 102 -10.24 5.00 -6.59
N SER A 103 -9.57 6.13 -6.57
CA SER A 103 -10.14 7.49 -6.69
C SER A 103 -9.38 8.25 -7.76
N ALA A 104 -9.74 9.50 -8.08
CA ALA A 104 -8.82 10.38 -8.79
C ALA A 104 -7.50 10.45 -7.98
N VAL A 105 -6.37 10.15 -8.60
CA VAL A 105 -5.08 10.02 -7.92
C VAL A 105 -4.00 10.82 -8.64
N THR A 106 -3.16 11.50 -7.86
CA THR A 106 -1.94 12.14 -8.35
C THR A 106 -0.75 11.36 -7.81
N VAL A 107 0.17 10.97 -8.69
CA VAL A 107 1.33 10.13 -8.36
C VAL A 107 2.60 10.84 -8.79
N MET A 108 3.61 10.80 -7.93
CA MET A 108 4.98 11.14 -8.27
C MET A 108 5.73 9.86 -8.64
N PHE A 109 6.45 9.89 -9.76
CA PHE A 109 7.34 8.82 -10.19
C PHE A 109 8.80 9.22 -10.01
N LEU A 110 9.61 8.29 -9.48
CA LEU A 110 11.03 8.46 -9.17
C LEU A 110 11.83 7.35 -9.83
N HIS A 111 12.85 7.68 -10.61
CA HIS A 111 13.73 6.68 -11.23
C HIS A 111 14.58 5.95 -10.20
N ILE A 112 14.37 4.63 -10.06
CA ILE A 112 15.06 3.82 -9.04
C ILE A 112 16.57 3.80 -9.21
N LYS A 113 17.07 3.78 -10.45
CA LYS A 113 18.52 3.81 -10.72
C LYS A 113 19.15 5.08 -10.18
N ARG A 114 18.45 6.22 -10.22
CA ARG A 114 18.93 7.48 -9.65
C ARG A 114 18.84 7.50 -8.13
N VAL A 115 17.85 6.81 -7.55
CA VAL A 115 17.74 6.63 -6.10
C VAL A 115 18.90 5.79 -5.57
N LEU A 116 19.24 4.69 -6.27
CA LEU A 116 20.26 3.75 -5.83
C LEU A 116 21.69 4.14 -6.24
N SER A 117 21.87 5.06 -7.21
CA SER A 117 23.19 5.50 -7.63
C SER A 117 23.78 6.48 -6.63
N MET A 118 25.08 6.33 -6.35
CA MET A 118 25.80 7.33 -5.57
C MET A 118 25.89 8.64 -6.36
N CYS A 119 25.41 9.71 -5.76
CA CYS A 119 25.57 11.05 -6.33
C CYS A 119 27.06 11.39 -6.46
N PRO A 120 27.53 11.93 -7.61
CA PRO A 120 28.93 12.35 -7.77
C PRO A 120 29.38 13.36 -6.71
N SER A 121 28.44 14.12 -6.13
CA SER A 121 28.66 15.09 -5.06
C SER A 121 28.61 14.51 -3.64
N ALA A 122 28.58 13.18 -3.50
CA ALA A 122 28.58 12.47 -2.19
C ALA A 122 27.59 13.05 -1.17
N CYS A 123 26.40 13.47 -1.62
CA CYS A 123 25.43 14.11 -0.75
C CYS A 123 24.88 13.13 0.31
N SER A 124 24.85 13.55 1.58
CA SER A 124 24.34 12.76 2.70
C SER A 124 22.87 12.34 2.52
N HIS A 125 22.12 13.05 1.70
CA HIS A 125 20.70 12.87 1.46
C HIS A 125 20.39 11.59 0.67
N HIS A 126 21.26 11.18 -0.29
CA HIS A 126 21.09 9.91 -1.01
C HIS A 126 21.17 8.70 -0.08
N ASN A 127 22.10 8.70 0.86
CA ASN A 127 22.18 7.62 1.86
C ASN A 127 20.93 7.54 2.73
N ARG A 128 20.31 8.69 3.04
CA ARG A 128 19.08 8.74 3.83
C ARG A 128 17.90 8.15 3.06
N ILE A 129 17.71 8.53 1.80
CA ILE A 129 16.60 7.99 0.99
C ILE A 129 16.74 6.48 0.76
N ILE A 130 17.99 5.97 0.57
CA ILE A 130 18.24 4.54 0.45
C ILE A 130 17.86 3.81 1.75
N ARG A 131 18.25 4.32 2.92
CA ARG A 131 17.86 3.75 4.22
C ARG A 131 16.34 3.77 4.41
N ASN A 132 15.69 4.88 4.08
CA ASN A 132 14.25 5.01 4.17
C ASN A 132 13.55 4.01 3.25
N LEU A 133 14.02 3.83 2.01
CA LEU A 133 13.49 2.83 1.07
C LEU A 133 13.64 1.40 1.61
N LEU A 134 14.80 1.06 2.19
CA LEU A 134 15.02 -0.24 2.82
C LEU A 134 14.07 -0.47 4.00
N SER A 135 13.88 0.52 4.85
CA SER A 135 12.94 0.44 5.97
C SER A 135 11.51 0.25 5.47
N GLU A 136 11.09 0.96 4.44
CA GLU A 136 9.77 0.82 3.84
C GLU A 136 9.55 -0.55 3.21
N LEU A 137 10.55 -1.09 2.50
CA LEU A 137 10.51 -2.46 1.96
C LEU A 137 10.41 -3.51 3.08
N ALA A 138 11.14 -3.34 4.18
CA ALA A 138 11.06 -4.22 5.35
C ALA A 138 9.67 -4.19 5.99
N GLU A 139 9.07 -3.00 6.19
CA GLU A 139 7.72 -2.87 6.71
C GLU A 139 6.67 -3.52 5.81
N LYS A 140 6.79 -3.33 4.48
CA LYS A 140 5.89 -3.99 3.52
C LYS A 140 6.03 -5.51 3.55
N ASN A 141 7.24 -6.02 3.72
CA ASN A 141 7.47 -7.45 3.89
C ASN A 141 6.78 -7.99 5.16
N LEU A 142 6.88 -7.28 6.28
CA LEU A 142 6.17 -7.65 7.52
C LEU A 142 4.65 -7.70 7.32
N ARG A 143 4.06 -6.69 6.63
CA ARG A 143 2.62 -6.68 6.32
C ARG A 143 2.21 -7.81 5.37
N LEU A 144 3.06 -8.19 4.42
CA LEU A 144 2.81 -9.36 3.57
C LEU A 144 2.82 -10.66 4.38
N ASN A 145 3.74 -10.81 5.33
CA ASN A 145 3.78 -11.96 6.24
C ASN A 145 2.52 -12.04 7.12
N GLU A 146 2.05 -10.90 7.65
CA GLU A 146 0.77 -10.84 8.38
C GLU A 146 -0.40 -11.29 7.47
N LYS A 147 -0.46 -10.77 6.23
CA LYS A 147 -1.49 -11.18 5.27
C LYS A 147 -1.45 -12.69 5.00
N LEU A 148 -0.26 -13.27 4.81
CA LEU A 148 -0.10 -14.71 4.65
C LEU A 148 -0.63 -15.48 5.86
N THR A 149 -0.39 -14.98 7.08
CA THR A 149 -0.93 -15.55 8.32
C THR A 149 -2.46 -15.54 8.32
N HIS A 150 -3.09 -14.43 7.91
CA HIS A 150 -4.56 -14.34 7.82
C HIS A 150 -5.11 -15.28 6.75
N MET A 151 -4.52 -15.28 5.56
CA MET A 151 -4.96 -16.12 4.43
C MET A 151 -4.75 -17.61 4.70
N GLY A 152 -3.75 -17.98 5.47
CA GLY A 152 -3.45 -19.35 5.88
C GLY A 152 -4.50 -19.96 6.83
N GLN A 153 -5.39 -19.15 7.39
CA GLN A 153 -6.50 -19.65 8.23
C GLN A 153 -7.51 -20.44 7.38
N ARG A 154 -8.04 -21.53 7.95
CA ARG A 154 -8.89 -22.47 7.21
C ARG A 154 -10.30 -21.96 6.91
N THR A 155 -10.86 -21.12 7.79
CA THR A 155 -12.26 -20.66 7.69
C THR A 155 -12.33 -19.13 7.55
N THR A 156 -13.40 -18.63 6.96
CA THR A 156 -13.66 -17.18 6.86
C THR A 156 -13.65 -16.52 8.25
N ARG A 157 -14.25 -17.18 9.26
CA ARG A 157 -14.23 -16.72 10.66
C ARG A 157 -12.80 -16.59 11.19
N ALA A 158 -11.99 -17.64 11.05
CA ALA A 158 -10.61 -17.63 11.54
C ALA A 158 -9.75 -16.56 10.82
N LYS A 159 -9.96 -16.34 9.52
CA LYS A 159 -9.33 -15.26 8.75
C LYS A 159 -9.71 -13.88 9.29
N LEU A 160 -11.01 -13.65 9.54
CA LEU A 160 -11.52 -12.40 10.12
C LEU A 160 -10.97 -12.15 11.52
N LEU A 161 -11.01 -13.14 12.41
CA LEU A 161 -10.45 -13.04 13.77
C LEU A 161 -8.96 -12.73 13.75
N SER A 162 -8.19 -13.43 12.90
CA SER A 162 -6.76 -13.17 12.72
C SER A 162 -6.50 -11.74 12.25
N TYR A 163 -7.25 -11.24 11.27
CA TYR A 163 -7.12 -9.88 10.75
C TYR A 163 -7.49 -8.82 11.80
N PHE A 164 -8.63 -8.96 12.46
CA PHE A 164 -9.07 -8.00 13.48
C PHE A 164 -8.18 -8.00 14.72
N SER A 165 -7.65 -9.15 15.13
CA SER A 165 -6.66 -9.23 16.21
C SER A 165 -5.40 -8.43 15.87
N ALA A 166 -4.87 -8.56 14.65
CA ALA A 166 -3.71 -7.81 14.21
C ALA A 166 -3.99 -6.29 14.12
N GLU A 167 -5.18 -5.88 13.62
CA GLU A 167 -5.58 -4.47 13.58
C GLU A 167 -5.73 -3.88 14.98
N SER A 168 -6.34 -4.63 15.92
CA SER A 168 -6.50 -4.22 17.31
C SER A 168 -5.13 -4.04 18.00
N GLN A 169 -4.24 -5.00 17.86
CA GLN A 169 -2.88 -4.93 18.42
C GLN A 169 -2.07 -3.77 17.85
N ARG A 170 -2.14 -3.52 16.54
CA ARG A 170 -1.42 -2.42 15.88
C ARG A 170 -1.87 -1.06 16.36
N ARG A 171 -3.15 -0.92 16.72
CA ARG A 171 -3.76 0.35 17.15
C ARG A 171 -3.88 0.51 18.65
N ASP A 172 -3.53 -0.54 19.39
CA ASP A 172 -3.74 -0.64 20.83
C ASP A 172 -5.20 -0.27 21.21
N SER A 173 -6.16 -0.79 20.42
CA SER A 173 -7.58 -0.46 20.57
C SER A 173 -8.45 -1.60 20.08
N TYR A 174 -9.57 -1.83 20.76
CA TYR A 174 -10.65 -2.73 20.33
C TYR A 174 -11.67 -2.05 19.40
N GLU A 175 -11.54 -0.73 19.18
CA GLU A 175 -12.40 0.06 18.31
C GLU A 175 -11.55 0.73 17.21
N PHE A 176 -11.87 0.46 15.93
CA PHE A 176 -11.06 0.93 14.81
C PHE A 176 -11.80 0.93 13.47
N ASP A 177 -11.31 1.75 12.56
CA ASP A 177 -11.70 1.75 11.15
C ASP A 177 -10.70 0.94 10.31
N ILE A 178 -11.18 0.14 9.38
CA ILE A 178 -10.35 -0.53 8.40
C ILE A 178 -10.33 0.23 7.06
N PRO A 179 -9.23 0.18 6.28
CA PRO A 179 -9.12 0.93 5.02
C PRO A 179 -9.88 0.29 3.86
N PHE A 180 -10.60 -0.80 4.10
CA PHE A 180 -11.25 -1.61 3.08
C PHE A 180 -12.78 -1.47 3.12
N SER A 181 -13.40 -1.37 1.93
CA SER A 181 -14.81 -1.70 1.77
C SER A 181 -15.05 -3.20 1.98
N ARG A 182 -16.32 -3.61 2.09
CA ARG A 182 -16.66 -5.03 2.29
C ARG A 182 -16.16 -5.94 1.17
N GLN A 183 -16.25 -5.48 -0.09
CA GLN A 183 -15.69 -6.20 -1.23
C GLN A 183 -14.16 -6.30 -1.14
N GLN A 184 -13.50 -5.17 -0.88
CA GLN A 184 -12.05 -5.13 -0.76
C GLN A 184 -11.51 -6.00 0.38
N LEU A 185 -12.22 -6.07 1.52
CA LEU A 185 -11.84 -6.96 2.63
C LEU A 185 -11.97 -8.44 2.22
N ALA A 186 -13.02 -8.78 1.47
CA ALA A 186 -13.20 -10.14 0.94
C ALA A 186 -12.07 -10.49 -0.04
N ASP A 187 -11.75 -9.61 -0.98
CA ASP A 187 -10.65 -9.77 -1.92
C ASP A 187 -9.30 -9.86 -1.19
N TYR A 188 -9.10 -9.04 -0.15
CA TYR A 188 -7.87 -9.04 0.66
C TYR A 188 -7.65 -10.36 1.41
N LEU A 189 -8.73 -10.96 1.95
CA LEU A 189 -8.69 -12.22 2.70
C LEU A 189 -8.87 -13.46 1.80
N GLY A 190 -9.10 -13.27 0.49
CA GLY A 190 -9.33 -14.36 -0.46
C GLY A 190 -10.56 -15.18 -0.09
N VAL A 191 -11.71 -14.52 0.09
CA VAL A 191 -12.99 -15.15 0.41
C VAL A 191 -14.13 -14.52 -0.37
N GLU A 192 -15.23 -15.23 -0.52
CA GLU A 192 -16.46 -14.72 -1.11
C GLU A 192 -17.07 -13.59 -0.25
N ARG A 193 -17.46 -12.46 -0.90
CA ARG A 193 -18.07 -11.32 -0.21
C ARG A 193 -19.34 -11.67 0.54
N SER A 194 -20.19 -12.50 -0.04
CA SER A 194 -21.43 -12.97 0.58
C SER A 194 -21.16 -13.79 1.83
N GLY A 195 -20.23 -14.74 1.74
CA GLY A 195 -19.76 -15.56 2.86
C GLY A 195 -19.14 -14.73 3.99
N LEU A 196 -18.32 -13.74 3.64
CA LEU A 196 -17.73 -12.81 4.60
C LEU A 196 -18.82 -11.99 5.32
N SER A 197 -19.79 -11.45 4.59
CA SER A 197 -20.88 -10.65 5.18
C SER A 197 -21.77 -11.48 6.10
N MET A 198 -22.08 -12.72 5.71
CA MET A 198 -22.84 -13.66 6.53
C MET A 198 -22.09 -14.00 7.82
N GLU A 199 -20.79 -14.27 7.73
CA GLU A 199 -19.97 -14.62 8.89
C GLU A 199 -19.85 -13.45 9.87
N LEU A 200 -19.68 -12.23 9.38
CA LEU A 200 -19.69 -11.03 10.23
C LEU A 200 -21.01 -10.83 10.95
N GLY A 201 -22.15 -11.12 10.26
CA GLY A 201 -23.46 -11.11 10.89
C GLY A 201 -23.54 -12.09 12.07
N LYS A 202 -23.11 -13.34 11.86
CA LYS A 202 -23.06 -14.35 12.92
C LYS A 202 -22.17 -13.93 14.11
N MET A 203 -20.97 -13.41 13.81
CA MET A 203 -20.06 -12.93 14.86
C MET A 203 -20.65 -11.78 15.68
N ARG A 204 -21.42 -10.90 15.04
CA ARG A 204 -22.18 -9.85 15.75
C ARG A 204 -23.30 -10.43 16.62
N ASP A 205 -24.10 -11.34 16.08
CA ASP A 205 -25.22 -11.97 16.78
C ASP A 205 -24.74 -12.80 17.99
N GLU A 206 -23.54 -13.37 17.91
CA GLU A 206 -22.84 -14.05 19.00
C GLU A 206 -22.18 -13.09 20.02
N GLY A 207 -22.20 -11.77 19.73
CA GLY A 207 -21.65 -10.77 20.63
C GLY A 207 -20.12 -10.66 20.63
N LEU A 208 -19.42 -11.21 19.61
CA LEU A 208 -17.96 -11.14 19.51
C LEU A 208 -17.47 -9.78 19.01
N LEU A 209 -18.27 -9.11 18.18
CA LEU A 209 -17.95 -7.79 17.64
C LEU A 209 -19.24 -7.04 17.26
N ASP A 210 -19.09 -5.74 17.05
CA ASP A 210 -20.09 -4.92 16.36
C ASP A 210 -19.41 -4.16 15.20
N PHE A 211 -20.22 -3.74 14.21
CA PHE A 211 -19.66 -3.01 13.08
C PHE A 211 -20.69 -2.12 12.38
N HIS A 212 -20.21 -0.99 11.87
CA HIS A 212 -20.92 -0.14 10.93
C HIS A 212 -20.01 0.22 9.76
N LYS A 213 -20.33 -0.27 8.54
CA LYS A 213 -19.47 -0.13 7.33
C LYS A 213 -18.05 -0.64 7.58
N SER A 214 -17.05 0.26 7.61
CA SER A 214 -15.62 -0.04 7.85
C SER A 214 -15.19 0.11 9.30
N HIS A 215 -16.09 0.55 10.16
CA HIS A 215 -15.86 0.70 11.60
C HIS A 215 -16.18 -0.58 12.34
N PHE A 216 -15.31 -1.02 13.25
CA PHE A 216 -15.44 -2.26 14.02
C PHE A 216 -15.17 -2.01 15.49
N VAL A 217 -15.93 -2.70 16.34
CA VAL A 217 -15.76 -2.75 17.79
C VAL A 217 -15.68 -4.21 18.21
N LEU A 218 -14.55 -4.64 18.74
CA LEU A 218 -14.37 -6.00 19.27
C LEU A 218 -14.88 -6.06 20.70
N LYS A 219 -15.62 -7.11 21.05
CA LYS A 219 -16.18 -7.35 22.37
C LYS A 219 -15.42 -8.55 22.99
N VAL A 220 -14.22 -8.25 23.51
CA VAL A 220 -13.31 -9.23 24.13
C VAL A 220 -13.42 -9.16 25.64
#